data_99e7cbea5a93bb7ae0b67aa46eadd200
#
_entry.id   99e7cbea5a93bb7ae0b67aa46eadd200
#
_cell.length_a   1.000
_cell.length_b   1.000
_cell.length_c   1.000
_cell.angle_alpha   90.00
_cell.angle_beta   90.00
_cell.angle_gamma   90.00
#
_symmetry.space_group_name_H-M   'P 1'
#
loop_
_entity.id
_entity.type
_entity.pdbx_description
1 polymer ?
#
loop_
_entity_poly.entity_id
_entity_poly.type
_entity_poly.pdbx_seq_one_letter_code
_entity_poly.pdbx_strand_id
1 'polypeptide(L)'
;TYNHLNMDSCYQPLIPKEDFLQIDHCLEGCYECELAGGSVSFLGEGDLSVSNLCKGQQLFVGSRIPLKKYRGITVLLEMEGAQKTLNTDFRQGDINLQQIRDTLCGDGRSLLIKSKHEIDHIFSELYRVDERIRIPYFWIKVIELLLFLSLLDASYVKKPRQFSEDVS
;
A
#
# COMPACT_ATOMS: atom_id res chain seq x y z
N THR A 1 2.27 10.00 2.70
CA THR A 1 3.40 10.22 3.62
C THR A 1 4.66 9.62 3.06
N TYR A 2 5.76 10.35 3.13
CA TYR A 2 7.11 9.83 2.89
C TYR A 2 7.66 9.26 4.18
N ASN A 3 8.13 8.02 4.15
CA ASN A 3 8.68 7.33 5.30
C ASN A 3 10.20 7.16 5.14
N HIS A 4 10.94 7.54 6.18
CA HIS A 4 12.38 7.30 6.28
C HIS A 4 12.68 6.84 7.70
N LEU A 5 12.91 5.54 7.87
CA LEU A 5 13.06 4.92 9.17
C LEU A 5 14.45 4.27 9.28
N ASN A 6 15.15 4.59 10.37
CA ASN A 6 16.43 4.01 10.76
C ASN A 6 16.27 3.39 12.16
N MET A 7 15.60 2.24 12.24
CA MET A 7 15.31 1.55 13.50
C MET A 7 15.11 0.04 13.24
N ASP A 8 15.12 -0.75 14.30
CA ASP A 8 14.94 -2.20 14.19
C ASP A 8 13.48 -2.62 14.11
N SER A 9 12.63 -1.91 14.82
CA SER A 9 11.19 -2.20 14.88
C SER A 9 10.40 -0.96 15.22
N CYS A 10 9.15 -0.93 14.78
CA CYS A 10 8.18 0.08 15.12
C CYS A 10 6.89 -0.62 15.56
N TYR A 11 6.41 -0.30 16.76
CA TYR A 11 5.13 -0.79 17.24
C TYR A 11 4.15 0.38 17.33
N GLN A 12 3.19 0.42 16.44
CA GLN A 12 2.04 1.32 16.55
C GLN A 12 0.77 0.50 16.32
N PRO A 13 0.09 0.07 17.40
CA PRO A 13 -1.24 -0.52 17.26
C PRO A 13 -2.19 0.57 16.79
N LEU A 14 -2.45 0.60 15.49
CA LEU A 14 -3.41 1.51 14.90
C LEU A 14 -4.75 0.79 14.75
N ILE A 15 -5.74 1.20 15.53
CA ILE A 15 -7.14 0.85 15.30
C ILE A 15 -7.76 2.03 14.53
N PRO A 16 -8.09 1.86 13.25
CA PRO A 16 -8.60 2.96 12.46
C PRO A 16 -9.99 3.38 12.94
N LYS A 17 -10.25 4.69 12.89
CA LYS A 17 -11.55 5.26 13.24
C LYS A 17 -12.52 5.27 12.06
N GLU A 18 -12.00 5.14 10.86
CA GLU A 18 -12.74 5.04 9.60
C GLU A 18 -12.14 3.94 8.74
N ASP A 19 -12.78 3.60 7.63
CA ASP A 19 -12.25 2.64 6.67
C ASP A 19 -11.21 3.30 5.76
N PHE A 20 -10.04 2.69 5.62
CA PHE A 20 -8.97 3.17 4.75
C PHE A 20 -8.49 2.10 3.78
N LEU A 21 -8.14 2.53 2.59
CA LEU A 21 -7.26 1.79 1.69
C LEU A 21 -5.84 2.32 1.88
N GLN A 22 -4.95 1.46 2.35
CA GLN A 22 -3.54 1.79 2.53
C GLN A 22 -2.73 1.16 1.41
N ILE A 23 -1.87 1.96 0.79
CA ILE A 23 -0.95 1.52 -0.26
C ILE A 23 0.45 1.93 0.16
N ASP A 24 1.34 0.95 0.29
CA ASP A 24 2.73 1.18 0.68
C ASP A 24 3.66 0.77 -0.46
N HIS A 25 4.61 1.64 -0.81
CA HIS A 25 5.69 1.35 -1.73
C HIS A 25 7.03 1.46 -1.02
N CYS A 26 7.87 0.44 -1.18
CA CYS A 26 9.24 0.43 -0.67
C CYS A 26 10.22 0.90 -1.74
N LEU A 27 10.93 1.99 -1.49
CA LEU A 27 12.01 2.46 -2.37
C LEU A 27 13.34 1.80 -2.02
N GLU A 28 13.62 1.63 -0.73
CA GLU A 28 14.91 1.16 -0.24
C GLU A 28 14.74 0.40 1.07
N GLY A 29 15.47 -0.71 1.19
CA GLY A 29 15.43 -1.57 2.34
C GLY A 29 14.26 -2.54 2.33
N CYS A 30 13.76 -2.85 3.50
CA CYS A 30 12.59 -3.73 3.65
C CYS A 30 11.81 -3.45 4.93
N TYR A 31 10.56 -3.86 4.91
CA TYR A 31 9.62 -3.70 6.01
C TYR A 31 8.82 -4.97 6.20
N GLU A 32 8.76 -5.48 7.41
CA GLU A 32 7.94 -6.63 7.79
C GLU A 32 6.81 -6.18 8.70
N CYS A 33 5.59 -6.62 8.39
CA CYS A 33 4.42 -6.41 9.24
C CYS A 33 3.87 -7.75 9.71
N GLU A 34 3.64 -7.88 11.00
CA GLU A 34 2.86 -8.96 11.58
C GLU A 34 1.37 -8.57 11.55
N LEU A 35 0.57 -9.43 10.95
CA LEU A 35 -0.88 -9.26 10.87
C LEU A 35 -1.58 -9.91 12.06
N ALA A 36 -2.77 -9.42 12.43
CA ALA A 36 -3.56 -9.92 13.54
C ALA A 36 -3.88 -11.42 13.47
N GLY A 37 -3.83 -12.01 12.26
CA GLY A 37 -3.98 -13.45 12.03
C GLY A 37 -2.70 -14.27 12.21
N GLY A 38 -1.58 -13.67 12.65
CA GLY A 38 -0.28 -14.33 12.86
C GLY A 38 0.55 -14.51 11.58
N SER A 39 0.06 -14.09 10.41
CA SER A 39 0.85 -14.08 9.18
C SER A 39 1.76 -12.85 9.12
N VAL A 40 2.88 -12.97 8.43
CA VAL A 40 3.83 -11.87 8.23
C VAL A 40 3.79 -11.44 6.77
N SER A 41 3.63 -10.14 6.55
CA SER A 41 3.77 -9.51 5.24
C SER A 41 5.15 -8.87 5.13
N PHE A 42 5.84 -9.14 4.03
CA PHE A 42 7.17 -8.60 3.74
C PHE A 42 7.11 -7.70 2.53
N LEU A 43 7.53 -6.45 2.70
CA LEU A 43 7.64 -5.44 1.65
C LEU A 43 9.12 -5.17 1.37
N GLY A 44 9.61 -5.64 0.23
CA GLY A 44 10.99 -5.42 -0.22
C GLY A 44 11.10 -4.27 -1.21
N GLU A 45 12.33 -3.97 -1.61
CA GLU A 45 12.63 -2.87 -2.54
C GLU A 45 11.88 -3.02 -3.87
N GLY A 46 11.19 -1.96 -4.29
CA GLY A 46 10.34 -1.91 -5.48
C GLY A 46 8.95 -2.50 -5.30
N ASP A 47 8.68 -3.18 -4.20
CA ASP A 47 7.39 -3.82 -3.95
C ASP A 47 6.31 -2.81 -3.55
N LEU A 48 5.08 -3.15 -3.87
CA LEU A 48 3.86 -2.44 -3.50
C LEU A 48 2.97 -3.34 -2.65
N SER A 49 2.47 -2.85 -1.53
CA SER A 49 1.40 -3.53 -0.80
C SER A 49 0.11 -2.71 -0.80
N VAL A 50 -1.01 -3.41 -0.87
CA VAL A 50 -2.35 -2.82 -0.76
C VAL A 50 -3.06 -3.51 0.39
N SER A 51 -3.54 -2.72 1.35
CA SER A 51 -4.14 -3.23 2.59
C SER A 51 -5.47 -2.53 2.87
N ASN A 52 -6.45 -3.31 3.31
CA ASN A 52 -7.73 -2.81 3.78
C ASN A 52 -7.68 -2.62 5.29
N LEU A 53 -7.77 -1.37 5.75
CA LEU A 53 -7.86 -1.03 7.16
C LEU A 53 -9.32 -0.76 7.51
N CYS A 54 -9.97 -1.73 8.14
CA CYS A 54 -11.36 -1.61 8.54
C CYS A 54 -11.51 -0.87 9.87
N LYS A 55 -12.52 -0.01 9.94
CA LYS A 55 -12.90 0.70 11.16
C LYS A 55 -13.05 -0.25 12.35
N GLY A 56 -12.40 0.10 13.46
CA GLY A 56 -12.46 -0.65 14.69
C GLY A 56 -11.70 -1.98 14.69
N GLN A 57 -10.99 -2.33 13.61
CA GLN A 57 -10.22 -3.57 13.50
C GLN A 57 -8.73 -3.28 13.48
N GLN A 58 -7.98 -4.08 14.21
CA GLN A 58 -6.52 -4.02 14.16
C GLN A 58 -6.01 -5.01 13.11
N LEU A 59 -5.41 -4.49 12.03
CA LEU A 59 -4.82 -5.33 11.00
C LEU A 59 -3.35 -5.66 11.33
N PHE A 60 -2.58 -4.66 11.75
CA PHE A 60 -1.16 -4.79 12.07
C PHE A 60 -0.94 -4.85 13.57
N VAL A 61 -0.22 -5.85 14.05
CA VAL A 61 0.09 -6.05 15.48
C VAL A 61 1.55 -5.76 15.82
N GLY A 62 2.43 -5.76 14.83
CA GLY A 62 3.84 -5.42 14.98
C GLY A 62 4.51 -5.16 13.64
N SER A 63 5.70 -4.57 13.70
CA SER A 63 6.52 -4.36 12.51
C SER A 63 8.00 -4.45 12.84
N ARG A 64 8.80 -4.85 11.85
CA ARG A 64 10.26 -4.92 11.92
C ARG A 64 10.87 -4.28 10.68
N ILE A 65 12.08 -3.77 10.85
CA ILE A 65 12.90 -3.24 9.76
C ILE A 65 14.21 -4.05 9.75
N PRO A 66 14.24 -5.22 9.09
CA PRO A 66 15.33 -6.19 9.21
C PRO A 66 16.71 -5.60 8.86
N LEU A 67 16.78 -4.68 7.91
CA LEU A 67 18.00 -4.01 7.50
C LEU A 67 18.28 -2.71 8.27
N LYS A 68 17.52 -2.43 9.32
CA LYS A 68 17.58 -1.17 10.09
C LYS A 68 17.35 0.10 9.27
N LYS A 69 17.00 -0.05 8.00
CA LYS A 69 16.78 1.04 7.05
C LYS A 69 15.56 0.74 6.19
N TYR A 70 14.68 1.71 6.13
CA TYR A 70 13.50 1.68 5.27
C TYR A 70 13.22 3.08 4.74
N ARG A 71 12.97 3.18 3.44
CA ARG A 71 12.50 4.39 2.78
C ARG A 71 11.38 4.04 1.82
N GLY A 72 10.26 4.74 1.93
CA GLY A 72 9.08 4.42 1.14
C GLY A 72 8.03 5.52 1.16
N ILE A 73 6.94 5.27 0.47
CA ILE A 73 5.76 6.14 0.44
C ILE A 73 4.56 5.33 0.88
N THR A 74 3.79 5.89 1.82
CA THR A 74 2.47 5.41 2.20
C THR A 74 1.40 6.36 1.67
N VAL A 75 0.47 5.83 0.89
CA VAL A 75 -0.78 6.47 0.49
C VAL A 75 -1.88 5.93 1.38
N LEU A 76 -2.58 6.80 2.10
CA LEU A 76 -3.69 6.45 2.95
C LEU A 76 -4.93 7.18 2.45
N LEU A 77 -5.91 6.42 1.98
CA LEU A 77 -7.17 6.94 1.42
C LEU A 77 -8.32 6.57 2.36
N GLU A 78 -8.93 7.57 2.98
CA GLU A 78 -10.20 7.37 3.67
C GLU A 78 -11.28 7.11 2.60
N MET A 79 -11.97 5.97 2.72
CA MET A 79 -12.74 5.39 1.63
C MET A 79 -13.86 6.30 1.11
N GLU A 80 -14.64 6.87 2.02
CA GLU A 80 -15.80 7.70 1.66
C GLU A 80 -15.39 9.05 1.09
N GLY A 81 -14.50 9.77 1.79
CA GLY A 81 -14.04 11.10 1.38
C GLY A 81 -13.22 11.05 0.10
N ALA A 82 -12.33 10.05 -0.05
CA ALA A 82 -11.55 9.88 -1.26
C ALA A 82 -12.44 9.55 -2.47
N GLN A 83 -13.45 8.67 -2.31
CA GLN A 83 -14.39 8.36 -3.39
C GLN A 83 -15.19 9.60 -3.81
N LYS A 84 -15.64 10.41 -2.85
CA LYS A 84 -16.35 11.67 -3.14
C LYS A 84 -15.46 12.64 -3.91
N THR A 85 -14.20 12.78 -3.54
CA THR A 85 -13.23 13.64 -4.23
C THR A 85 -12.98 13.14 -5.66
N LEU A 86 -12.77 11.84 -5.84
CA LEU A 86 -12.60 11.24 -7.17
C LEU A 86 -13.80 11.49 -8.07
N ASN A 87 -15.02 11.34 -7.57
CA ASN A 87 -16.25 11.58 -8.33
C ASN A 87 -16.40 13.06 -8.74
N THR A 88 -15.85 13.98 -7.96
CA THR A 88 -15.90 15.43 -8.23
C THR A 88 -14.83 15.86 -9.21
N ASP A 89 -13.59 15.45 -8.97
CA ASP A 89 -12.41 15.93 -9.69
C ASP A 89 -12.12 15.12 -10.95
N PHE A 90 -12.55 13.87 -11.00
CA PHE A 90 -12.29 12.93 -12.08
C PHE A 90 -13.57 12.29 -12.62
N ARG A 91 -14.44 13.13 -13.22
CA ARG A 91 -15.80 12.72 -13.66
C ARG A 91 -15.84 11.69 -14.79
N GLN A 92 -14.76 11.50 -15.54
CA GLN A 92 -14.72 10.59 -16.70
C GLN A 92 -14.03 9.25 -16.41
N GLY A 93 -13.53 9.04 -15.22
CA GLY A 93 -12.87 7.80 -14.83
C GLY A 93 -13.71 7.06 -13.81
N ASP A 94 -14.15 5.86 -14.15
CA ASP A 94 -14.82 4.97 -13.22
C ASP A 94 -13.84 4.36 -12.20
N ILE A 95 -13.18 5.19 -11.41
CA ILE A 95 -12.35 4.71 -10.30
C ILE A 95 -13.29 4.42 -9.13
N ASN A 96 -13.49 3.15 -8.86
CA ASN A 96 -14.30 2.68 -7.75
C ASN A 96 -13.40 2.07 -6.67
N LEU A 97 -13.15 2.82 -5.59
CA LEU A 97 -12.29 2.39 -4.48
C LEU A 97 -12.81 1.13 -3.78
N GLN A 98 -14.14 1.00 -3.67
CA GLN A 98 -14.75 -0.18 -3.08
C GLN A 98 -14.45 -1.42 -3.93
N GLN A 99 -14.58 -1.33 -5.25
CA GLN A 99 -14.25 -2.43 -6.16
C GLN A 99 -12.77 -2.79 -6.12
N ILE A 100 -11.88 -1.81 -6.11
CA ILE A 100 -10.43 -2.03 -5.95
C ILE A 100 -10.16 -2.78 -4.65
N ARG A 101 -10.71 -2.31 -3.53
CA ARG A 101 -10.58 -2.94 -2.22
C ARG A 101 -11.08 -4.38 -2.23
N ASP A 102 -12.29 -4.60 -2.71
CA ASP A 102 -12.92 -5.93 -2.68
C ASP A 102 -12.20 -6.92 -3.60
N THR A 103 -11.68 -6.45 -4.75
CA THR A 103 -10.92 -7.29 -5.68
C THR A 103 -9.54 -7.64 -5.15
N LEU A 104 -8.82 -6.67 -4.56
CA LEU A 104 -7.42 -6.84 -4.17
C LEU A 104 -7.24 -7.29 -2.72
N CYS A 105 -8.13 -6.84 -1.82
CA CYS A 105 -8.02 -7.04 -0.37
C CYS A 105 -9.21 -7.79 0.22
N GLY A 106 -10.01 -8.48 -0.58
CA GLY A 106 -11.16 -9.26 -0.10
C GLY A 106 -10.75 -10.17 1.06
N ASP A 107 -11.60 -10.30 2.08
CA ASP A 107 -11.36 -11.06 3.31
C ASP A 107 -10.32 -10.46 4.28
N GLY A 108 -10.08 -9.15 4.24
CA GLY A 108 -9.20 -8.46 5.19
C GLY A 108 -7.72 -8.80 5.01
N ARG A 109 -7.33 -9.19 3.80
CA ARG A 109 -5.93 -9.51 3.46
C ARG A 109 -5.18 -8.28 2.97
N SER A 110 -3.87 -8.34 3.10
CA SER A 110 -2.95 -7.42 2.42
C SER A 110 -2.44 -8.10 1.15
N LEU A 111 -2.57 -7.44 0.01
CA LEU A 111 -2.02 -7.90 -1.26
C LEU A 111 -0.60 -7.35 -1.43
N LEU A 112 0.34 -8.22 -1.77
CA LEU A 112 1.68 -7.83 -2.16
C LEU A 112 1.85 -7.96 -3.67
N ILE A 113 2.22 -6.86 -4.32
CA ILE A 113 2.56 -6.78 -5.73
C ILE A 113 4.08 -6.59 -5.83
N LYS A 114 4.75 -7.56 -6.45
CA LYS A 114 6.19 -7.49 -6.67
C LYS A 114 6.53 -6.40 -7.67
N SER A 115 7.72 -5.82 -7.52
CA SER A 115 8.25 -4.77 -8.39
C SER A 115 7.97 -5.03 -9.86
N LYS A 116 7.44 -4.01 -10.54
CA LYS A 116 7.12 -3.98 -11.96
C LYS A 116 7.42 -2.60 -12.53
N HIS A 117 7.67 -2.56 -13.84
CA HIS A 117 7.97 -1.31 -14.54
C HIS A 117 6.92 -0.22 -14.32
N GLU A 118 5.62 -0.58 -14.33
CA GLU A 118 4.52 0.35 -14.13
C GLU A 118 4.56 0.98 -12.73
N ILE A 119 4.86 0.17 -11.70
CA ILE A 119 5.00 0.63 -10.32
C ILE A 119 6.22 1.54 -10.20
N ASP A 120 7.36 1.12 -10.73
CA ASP A 120 8.60 1.89 -10.70
C ASP A 120 8.44 3.24 -11.39
N HIS A 121 7.73 3.27 -12.53
CA HIS A 121 7.44 4.50 -13.26
C HIS A 121 6.62 5.49 -12.42
N ILE A 122 5.54 5.03 -11.76
CA ILE A 122 4.69 5.89 -10.92
C ILE A 122 5.49 6.49 -9.76
N PHE A 123 6.23 5.65 -9.05
CA PHE A 123 6.88 6.05 -7.80
C PHE A 123 8.22 6.76 -7.99
N SER A 124 9.02 6.41 -9.01
CA SER A 124 10.32 7.03 -9.24
C SER A 124 10.24 8.56 -9.38
N GLU A 125 9.18 9.05 -10.01
CA GLU A 125 8.96 10.47 -10.17
C GLU A 125 8.53 11.14 -8.85
N LEU A 126 7.72 10.48 -8.03
CA LEU A 126 7.29 10.99 -6.73
C LEU A 126 8.46 11.27 -5.78
N TYR A 127 9.52 10.46 -5.84
CA TYR A 127 10.69 10.67 -4.99
C TYR A 127 11.58 11.84 -5.44
N ARG A 128 11.38 12.35 -6.65
CA ARG A 128 12.21 13.41 -7.26
C ARG A 128 11.49 14.72 -7.48
N VAL A 129 10.19 14.77 -7.22
CA VAL A 129 9.37 15.96 -7.51
C VAL A 129 9.80 17.16 -6.65
N ASP A 130 9.80 18.36 -7.27
CA ASP A 130 10.05 19.63 -6.59
C ASP A 130 9.02 19.87 -5.48
N GLU A 131 9.50 20.34 -4.32
CA GLU A 131 8.64 20.57 -3.14
C GLU A 131 7.48 21.53 -3.41
N ARG A 132 7.69 22.51 -4.28
CA ARG A 132 6.69 23.55 -4.59
C ARG A 132 5.44 22.99 -5.26
N ILE A 133 5.56 21.89 -5.99
CA ILE A 133 4.45 21.23 -6.69
C ILE A 133 4.12 19.84 -6.13
N ARG A 134 4.78 19.43 -5.04
CA ARG A 134 4.68 18.07 -4.49
C ARG A 134 3.25 17.63 -4.20
N ILE A 135 2.44 18.47 -3.57
CA ILE A 135 1.07 18.13 -3.17
C ILE A 135 0.18 17.84 -4.40
N PRO A 136 0.02 18.78 -5.37
CA PRO A 136 -0.81 18.50 -6.54
C PRO A 136 -0.23 17.37 -7.40
N TYR A 137 1.09 17.27 -7.51
CA TYR A 137 1.74 16.21 -8.26
C TYR A 137 1.49 14.82 -7.61
N PHE A 138 1.55 14.75 -6.28
CA PHE A 138 1.23 13.53 -5.52
C PHE A 138 -0.21 13.08 -5.81
N TRP A 139 -1.17 14.01 -5.86
CA TRP A 139 -2.56 13.70 -6.18
C TRP A 139 -2.72 13.10 -7.59
N ILE A 140 -2.06 13.67 -8.59
CA ILE A 140 -2.06 13.13 -9.96
C ILE A 140 -1.51 11.70 -9.98
N LYS A 141 -0.41 11.45 -9.28
CA LYS A 141 0.20 10.11 -9.20
C LYS A 141 -0.65 9.11 -8.43
N VAL A 142 -1.40 9.55 -7.43
CA VAL A 142 -2.39 8.70 -6.74
C VAL A 142 -3.49 8.28 -7.70
N ILE A 143 -4.00 9.18 -8.54
CA ILE A 143 -5.00 8.84 -9.56
C ILE A 143 -4.42 7.82 -10.57
N GLU A 144 -3.21 8.04 -11.06
CA GLU A 144 -2.52 7.09 -11.95
C GLU A 144 -2.37 5.71 -11.30
N LEU A 145 -1.97 5.67 -10.02
CA LEU A 145 -1.87 4.43 -9.25
C LEU A 145 -3.22 3.72 -9.12
N LEU A 146 -4.28 4.46 -8.82
CA LEU A 146 -5.63 3.89 -8.69
C LEU A 146 -6.17 3.34 -10.03
N LEU A 147 -5.88 4.01 -11.14
CA LEU A 147 -6.18 3.49 -12.49
C LEU A 147 -5.43 2.19 -12.75
N PHE A 148 -4.13 2.14 -12.42
CA PHE A 148 -3.35 0.91 -12.53
C PHE A 148 -3.96 -0.22 -11.67
N LEU A 149 -4.28 0.05 -10.40
CA LEU A 149 -4.87 -0.94 -9.50
C LEU A 149 -6.27 -1.41 -9.96
N SER A 150 -7.03 -0.54 -10.62
CA SER A 150 -8.36 -0.90 -11.16
C SER A 150 -8.31 -1.89 -12.33
N LEU A 151 -7.16 -2.00 -13.01
CA LEU A 151 -6.92 -2.98 -14.09
C LEU A 151 -6.51 -4.36 -13.56
N LEU A 152 -6.15 -4.47 -12.28
CA LEU A 152 -5.76 -5.73 -11.69
C LEU A 152 -7.02 -6.56 -11.38
N ASP A 153 -6.96 -7.83 -11.70
CA ASP A 153 -8.03 -8.78 -11.43
C ASP A 153 -7.69 -9.75 -10.27
N ALA A 154 -8.67 -10.56 -9.89
CA ALA A 154 -8.52 -11.53 -8.82
C ALA A 154 -7.43 -12.58 -9.06
N SER A 155 -6.89 -12.71 -10.27
CA SER A 155 -5.79 -13.63 -10.57
C SER A 155 -4.48 -13.22 -9.92
N TYR A 156 -4.31 -11.92 -9.66
CA TYR A 156 -3.19 -11.39 -8.89
C TYR A 156 -3.25 -11.80 -7.41
N VAL A 157 -4.46 -12.02 -6.87
CA VAL A 157 -4.70 -12.36 -5.45
C VAL A 157 -4.46 -13.83 -5.15
N LYS A 158 -4.49 -14.71 -6.15
CA LYS A 158 -4.52 -16.18 -6.00
C LYS A 158 -3.18 -16.88 -5.74
N LYS A 159 -2.09 -16.17 -5.47
CA LYS A 159 -0.83 -16.81 -5.08
C LYS A 159 -0.33 -16.32 -3.72
N PRO A 160 -0.86 -16.84 -2.60
CA PRO A 160 -0.07 -16.82 -1.37
C PRO A 160 1.16 -17.71 -1.66
N ARG A 161 2.36 -17.14 -1.71
CA ARG A 161 3.57 -17.94 -1.60
C ARG A 161 3.60 -18.47 -0.18
N GLN A 162 3.28 -19.73 -0.01
CA GLN A 162 3.79 -20.50 1.11
C GLN A 162 5.32 -20.43 1.00
N PHE A 163 5.94 -19.80 1.98
CA PHE A 163 7.35 -20.07 2.23
C PHE A 163 7.41 -21.53 2.66
N SER A 164 7.81 -22.41 1.75
CA SER A 164 8.32 -23.71 2.13
C SER A 164 9.61 -23.44 2.92
N GLU A 165 9.61 -23.85 4.17
CA GLU A 165 10.82 -24.09 4.93
C GLU A 165 11.58 -25.22 4.23
N ASP A 166 12.42 -24.88 3.28
CA ASP A 166 13.50 -25.74 2.83
C ASP A 166 14.81 -25.15 3.35
N VAL A 167 15.03 -25.40 4.64
CA VAL A 167 16.37 -25.40 5.22
C VAL A 167 16.69 -26.87 5.47
N SER A 168 17.42 -27.42 4.55
CA SER A 168 18.24 -28.62 4.77
C SER A 168 19.70 -28.21 4.75
#